data_45506aeb76c29063cf48584eed539375
#
_entry.id   45506aeb76c29063cf48584eed539375
#
_cell.length_a   1.000
_cell.length_b   1.000
_cell.length_c   1.000
_cell.angle_alpha   90.00
_cell.angle_beta   90.00
_cell.angle_gamma   90.00
#
_symmetry.space_group_name_H-M   'P 1'
#
loop_
_entity.id
_entity.type
_entity.pdbx_description
1 polymer ?
#
loop_
_entity_poly.entity_id
_entity_poly.type
_entity_poly.pdbx_seq_one_letter_code
_entity_poly.pdbx_strand_id
1 'polypeptide(L)'
;IEEWYEELEEEDDDDDDDLDELQEELGEIIEDYLENIEPCIMVKAKFVNNSTTKYVILAVNDPLTFKIISKNRNEESEVILDRNNINNGNLIFDPSYWFSIITPAMLNDAFMGVIDGKQYIFLNKYVNSKIYNSIFNRMEESTSLIINE
;
A
#
# COMPACT_ATOMS: atom_id res chain seq x y z
N ILE A 1 1.42 -12.68 -10.77
CA ILE A 1 0.63 -12.20 -9.61
C ILE A 1 -0.86 -12.17 -9.96
N GLU A 2 -1.23 -11.60 -11.12
CA GLU A 2 -2.62 -11.50 -11.56
C GLU A 2 -3.23 -12.88 -11.83
N GLU A 3 -2.54 -13.76 -12.58
CA GLU A 3 -2.94 -15.15 -12.83
C GLU A 3 -3.07 -15.95 -11.52
N TRP A 4 -2.12 -15.81 -10.62
CA TRP A 4 -2.13 -16.48 -9.33
C TRP A 4 -3.30 -16.06 -8.44
N TYR A 5 -3.69 -14.78 -8.50
CA TYR A 5 -4.82 -14.26 -7.73
C TYR A 5 -6.16 -14.76 -8.25
N GLU A 6 -6.29 -14.92 -9.59
CA GLU A 6 -7.46 -15.51 -10.22
C GLU A 6 -7.62 -17.00 -9.83
N GLU A 7 -6.52 -17.76 -9.77
CA GLU A 7 -6.52 -19.16 -9.32
C GLU A 7 -6.98 -19.29 -7.86
N LEU A 8 -6.53 -18.41 -6.96
CA LEU A 8 -6.95 -18.40 -5.55
C LEU A 8 -8.43 -18.10 -5.33
N GLU A 9 -9.07 -17.30 -6.20
CA GLU A 9 -10.50 -17.00 -6.09
C GLU A 9 -11.38 -18.18 -6.59
N GLU A 10 -10.82 -19.11 -7.36
CA GLU A 10 -11.54 -20.28 -7.91
C GLU A 10 -11.45 -21.52 -7.02
N GLU A 11 -10.49 -21.60 -6.09
CA GLU A 11 -10.33 -22.75 -5.18
C GLU A 11 -11.12 -22.56 -3.88
N ASP A 12 -12.41 -22.93 -3.93
CA ASP A 12 -13.27 -23.19 -2.78
C ASP A 12 -13.18 -24.69 -2.45
N ASP A 13 -12.16 -25.17 -1.71
CA ASP A 13 -12.31 -26.42 -0.94
C ASP A 13 -11.14 -26.76 -0.01
N ASP A 14 -11.46 -26.95 1.20
CA ASP A 14 -11.22 -27.83 2.36
C ASP A 14 -9.93 -28.71 2.51
N ASP A 15 -8.77 -28.33 1.97
CA ASP A 15 -7.52 -29.02 2.32
C ASP A 15 -6.47 -28.04 2.91
N ASP A 16 -6.24 -28.15 4.24
CA ASP A 16 -5.25 -27.32 4.96
C ASP A 16 -3.81 -27.44 4.39
N ASP A 17 -3.49 -28.57 3.75
CA ASP A 17 -2.18 -28.78 3.13
C ASP A 17 -1.97 -27.89 1.88
N ASP A 18 -3.03 -27.65 1.11
CA ASP A 18 -2.98 -26.79 -0.09
C ASP A 18 -2.81 -25.32 0.29
N LEU A 19 -3.36 -24.90 1.43
CA LEU A 19 -3.24 -23.52 1.91
C LEU A 19 -1.80 -23.15 2.30
N ASP A 20 -1.07 -24.08 2.92
CA ASP A 20 0.32 -23.85 3.30
C ASP A 20 1.21 -23.71 2.05
N GLU A 21 0.97 -24.51 1.01
CA GLU A 21 1.67 -24.43 -0.28
C GLU A 21 1.40 -23.09 -0.98
N LEU A 22 0.16 -22.66 -1.03
CA LEU A 22 -0.24 -21.37 -1.60
C LEU A 22 0.39 -20.17 -0.85
N GLN A 23 0.53 -20.26 0.47
CA GLN A 23 1.19 -19.21 1.27
C GLN A 23 2.70 -19.16 1.01
N GLU A 24 3.36 -20.29 0.81
CA GLU A 24 4.78 -20.34 0.42
C GLU A 24 4.96 -19.76 -0.98
N GLU A 25 4.12 -20.13 -1.94
CA GLU A 25 4.14 -19.61 -3.31
C GLU A 25 3.94 -18.09 -3.34
N LEU A 26 2.96 -17.58 -2.60
CA LEU A 26 2.80 -16.12 -2.46
C LEU A 26 4.02 -15.46 -1.83
N GLY A 27 4.67 -16.13 -0.88
CA GLY A 27 5.93 -15.66 -0.30
C GLY A 27 7.01 -15.46 -1.36
N GLU A 28 7.23 -16.45 -2.23
CA GLU A 28 8.19 -16.38 -3.33
C GLU A 28 7.87 -15.25 -4.31
N ILE A 29 6.58 -15.09 -4.66
CA ILE A 29 6.11 -14.00 -5.53
C ILE A 29 6.38 -12.62 -4.90
N ILE A 30 6.19 -12.47 -3.59
CA ILE A 30 6.46 -11.22 -2.88
C ILE A 30 7.96 -10.92 -2.89
N GLU A 31 8.82 -11.91 -2.66
CA GLU A 31 10.28 -11.74 -2.71
C GLU A 31 10.73 -11.31 -4.09
N ASP A 32 10.30 -12.02 -5.14
CA ASP A 32 10.63 -11.69 -6.52
C ASP A 32 10.15 -10.28 -6.91
N TYR A 33 8.94 -9.91 -6.48
CA TYR A 33 8.41 -8.57 -6.68
C TYR A 33 9.30 -7.50 -6.03
N LEU A 34 9.69 -7.71 -4.78
CA LEU A 34 10.49 -6.74 -4.03
C LEU A 34 11.93 -6.63 -4.53
N GLU A 35 12.47 -7.70 -5.13
CA GLU A 35 13.81 -7.69 -5.72
C GLU A 35 13.85 -7.02 -7.10
N ASN A 36 12.80 -7.21 -7.91
CA ASN A 36 12.78 -6.80 -9.31
C ASN A 36 11.98 -5.52 -9.59
N ILE A 37 11.12 -5.12 -8.66
CA ILE A 37 10.26 -3.94 -8.81
C ILE A 37 10.49 -3.01 -7.62
N GLU A 38 10.94 -1.77 -7.92
CA GLU A 38 11.03 -0.72 -6.92
C GLU A 38 9.70 0.06 -6.88
N PRO A 39 8.87 -0.12 -5.84
CA PRO A 39 7.64 0.67 -5.71
C PRO A 39 7.98 2.14 -5.47
N CYS A 40 7.12 3.03 -6.00
CA CYS A 40 7.23 4.47 -5.77
C CYS A 40 7.08 4.83 -4.28
N ILE A 41 6.20 4.10 -3.59
CA ILE A 41 5.99 4.22 -2.15
C ILE A 41 5.95 2.81 -1.57
N MET A 42 6.78 2.57 -0.55
CA MET A 42 6.75 1.33 0.23
C MET A 42 6.60 1.66 1.71
N VAL A 43 5.60 1.03 2.34
CA VAL A 43 5.42 1.10 3.80
C VAL A 43 5.52 -0.30 4.37
N LYS A 44 6.41 -0.48 5.35
CA LYS A 44 6.54 -1.73 6.10
C LYS A 44 6.05 -1.52 7.52
N ALA A 45 5.16 -2.39 7.97
CA ALA A 45 4.57 -2.34 9.30
C ALA A 45 4.51 -3.73 9.93
N LYS A 46 4.17 -3.77 11.22
CA LYS A 46 3.88 -5.02 11.94
C LYS A 46 2.45 -4.95 12.46
N PHE A 47 1.74 -6.03 12.26
CA PHE A 47 0.44 -6.26 12.88
C PHE A 47 0.58 -7.32 13.96
N VAL A 48 0.32 -6.93 15.21
CA VAL A 48 0.41 -7.84 16.36
C VAL A 48 -1.00 -8.06 16.88
N ASN A 49 -1.45 -9.32 16.85
CA ASN A 49 -2.72 -9.73 17.42
C ASN A 49 -2.47 -10.89 18.41
N ASN A 50 -2.65 -10.62 19.68
CA ASN A 50 -2.31 -11.53 20.76
C ASN A 50 -0.82 -11.97 20.70
N SER A 51 -0.56 -13.26 20.41
CA SER A 51 0.79 -13.81 20.29
C SER A 51 1.29 -13.92 18.85
N THR A 52 0.44 -13.54 17.86
CA THR A 52 0.76 -13.67 16.44
C THR A 52 1.24 -12.33 15.89
N THR A 53 2.36 -12.37 15.16
CA THR A 53 2.90 -11.19 14.45
C THR A 53 2.84 -11.45 12.94
N LYS A 54 2.21 -10.55 12.21
CA LYS A 54 2.22 -10.51 10.75
C LYS A 54 2.95 -9.26 10.29
N TYR A 55 3.72 -9.38 9.22
CA TYR A 55 4.37 -8.24 8.59
C TYR A 55 3.49 -7.74 7.46
N VAL A 56 3.25 -6.43 7.40
CA VAL A 56 2.43 -5.79 6.38
C VAL A 56 3.36 -5.00 5.46
N ILE A 57 3.27 -5.24 4.17
CA ILE A 57 4.00 -4.49 3.15
C ILE A 57 2.99 -3.85 2.20
N LEU A 58 2.92 -2.54 2.20
CA LEU A 58 2.21 -1.77 1.17
C LEU A 58 3.19 -1.37 0.10
N ALA A 59 2.92 -1.76 -1.14
CA ALA A 59 3.74 -1.41 -2.31
C ALA A 59 2.89 -0.68 -3.35
N VAL A 60 3.17 0.60 -3.58
CA VAL A 60 2.43 1.46 -4.51
C VAL A 60 3.28 1.78 -5.72
N ASN A 61 2.81 1.38 -6.90
CA ASN A 61 3.39 1.72 -8.19
C ASN A 61 2.44 2.55 -9.06
N ASP A 62 1.18 2.68 -8.64
CA ASP A 62 0.21 3.48 -9.35
C ASP A 62 0.54 4.97 -9.24
N PRO A 63 0.25 5.76 -10.29
CA PRO A 63 0.40 7.20 -10.22
C PRO A 63 -0.45 7.80 -9.10
N LEU A 64 0.17 8.54 -8.20
CA LEU A 64 -0.52 9.22 -7.12
C LEU A 64 -0.91 10.63 -7.58
N THR A 65 -2.20 10.93 -7.55
CA THR A 65 -2.72 12.28 -7.77
C THR A 65 -2.74 13.01 -6.44
N PHE A 66 -2.25 14.24 -6.39
CA PHE A 66 -2.27 15.05 -5.18
C PHE A 66 -2.63 16.50 -5.50
N LYS A 67 -3.10 17.20 -4.47
CA LYS A 67 -3.51 18.59 -4.56
C LYS A 67 -2.30 19.51 -4.44
N ILE A 68 -2.29 20.56 -5.25
CA ILE A 68 -1.33 21.65 -5.11
C ILE A 68 -2.00 22.82 -4.41
N ILE A 69 -1.42 23.26 -3.29
CA ILE A 69 -1.98 24.31 -2.45
C ILE A 69 -0.97 25.46 -2.36
N SER A 70 -1.41 26.68 -2.68
CA SER A 70 -0.63 27.88 -2.38
C SER A 70 -0.74 28.21 -0.89
N LYS A 71 0.39 28.39 -0.22
CA LYS A 71 0.43 28.75 1.20
C LYS A 71 -0.32 30.06 1.50
N ASN A 72 -0.36 30.97 0.54
CA ASN A 72 -0.96 32.29 0.73
C ASN A 72 -2.48 32.31 0.53
N ARG A 73 -3.09 31.27 -0.05
CA ARG A 73 -4.49 31.29 -0.47
C ARG A 73 -5.37 30.26 0.23
N ASN A 74 -4.83 29.27 0.90
CA ASN A 74 -5.58 28.15 1.56
C ASN A 74 -6.61 27.44 0.67
N GLU A 75 -6.57 27.64 -0.65
CA GLU A 75 -7.50 27.07 -1.63
C GLU A 75 -6.72 26.40 -2.76
N GLU A 76 -7.33 25.41 -3.39
CA GLU A 76 -6.84 24.85 -4.65
C GLU A 76 -6.85 25.96 -5.70
N SER A 77 -5.69 26.40 -6.11
CA SER A 77 -5.55 27.45 -7.11
C SER A 77 -4.35 27.18 -8.01
N GLU A 78 -4.35 27.78 -9.18
CA GLU A 78 -3.15 27.78 -10.02
C GLU A 78 -2.01 28.42 -9.25
N VAL A 79 -0.90 27.69 -9.15
CA VAL A 79 0.34 28.18 -8.53
C VAL A 79 1.26 28.64 -9.65
N ILE A 80 1.63 29.91 -9.61
CA ILE A 80 2.56 30.51 -10.57
C ILE A 80 3.98 30.35 -10.00
N LEU A 81 4.82 29.61 -10.70
CA LEU A 81 6.23 29.48 -10.35
C LEU A 81 7.02 30.55 -11.08
N ASP A 82 7.68 31.43 -10.34
CA ASP A 82 8.54 32.45 -10.91
C ASP A 82 9.92 31.86 -11.22
N ARG A 83 10.39 32.02 -12.47
CA ARG A 83 11.69 31.52 -12.89
C ARG A 83 12.87 32.27 -12.24
N ASN A 84 12.64 33.48 -11.76
CA ASN A 84 13.66 34.32 -11.17
C ASN A 84 13.79 34.16 -9.65
N ASN A 85 12.88 33.44 -9.04
CA ASN A 85 12.86 33.21 -7.59
C ASN A 85 13.01 31.72 -7.25
N ILE A 86 13.49 31.47 -6.05
CA ILE A 86 13.52 30.11 -5.50
C ILE A 86 12.12 29.77 -5.05
N ASN A 87 11.51 28.78 -5.71
CA ASN A 87 10.21 28.25 -5.31
C ASN A 87 10.44 27.04 -4.40
N ASN A 88 9.87 27.07 -3.20
CA ASN A 88 9.94 25.98 -2.25
C ASN A 88 8.58 25.31 -2.13
N GLY A 89 8.57 23.98 -2.14
CA GLY A 89 7.37 23.18 -1.94
C GLY A 89 7.59 22.13 -0.86
N ASN A 90 6.56 21.87 -0.08
CA ASN A 90 6.52 20.79 0.90
C ASN A 90 5.48 19.76 0.48
N LEU A 91 5.93 18.55 0.20
CA LEU A 91 5.06 17.42 -0.04
C LEU A 91 4.67 16.81 1.31
N ILE A 92 3.37 16.74 1.58
CA ILE A 92 2.83 16.29 2.85
C ILE A 92 2.18 14.92 2.66
N PHE A 93 2.61 13.95 3.47
CA PHE A 93 2.04 12.63 3.59
C PHE A 93 1.45 12.45 5.00
N ASP A 94 0.28 11.82 5.09
CA ASP A 94 -0.36 11.47 6.36
C ASP A 94 -0.62 9.95 6.46
N PRO A 95 0.40 9.15 6.80
CA PRO A 95 0.24 7.70 6.95
C PRO A 95 -0.80 7.30 8.01
N SER A 96 -0.96 8.11 9.06
CA SER A 96 -1.98 7.84 10.09
C SER A 96 -3.38 7.86 9.52
N TYR A 97 -3.66 8.81 8.64
CA TYR A 97 -4.93 8.86 7.91
C TYR A 97 -5.09 7.71 6.92
N TRP A 98 -4.03 7.37 6.17
CA TRP A 98 -4.09 6.28 5.17
C TRP A 98 -4.53 4.96 5.79
N PHE A 99 -3.94 4.60 6.93
CA PHE A 99 -4.19 3.33 7.60
C PHE A 99 -5.36 3.36 8.60
N SER A 100 -5.98 4.51 8.84
CA SER A 100 -7.07 4.64 9.83
C SER A 100 -8.34 3.84 9.48
N ILE A 101 -8.49 3.43 8.22
CA ILE A 101 -9.60 2.59 7.77
C ILE A 101 -9.38 1.09 8.02
N ILE A 102 -8.13 0.68 8.26
CA ILE A 102 -7.77 -0.73 8.38
C ILE A 102 -8.15 -1.25 9.75
N THR A 103 -8.91 -2.34 9.75
CA THR A 103 -9.31 -3.03 10.97
C THR A 103 -8.51 -4.31 11.17
N PRO A 104 -8.39 -4.82 12.42
CA PRO A 104 -7.78 -6.12 12.66
C PRO A 104 -8.43 -7.26 11.90
N ALA A 105 -9.75 -7.23 11.72
CA ALA A 105 -10.47 -8.24 10.95
C ALA A 105 -10.01 -8.27 9.49
N MET A 106 -9.89 -7.11 8.84
CA MET A 106 -9.40 -7.03 7.45
C MET A 106 -8.00 -7.64 7.28
N LEU A 107 -7.10 -7.44 8.26
CA LEU A 107 -5.76 -8.02 8.21
C LEU A 107 -5.73 -9.50 8.60
N ASN A 108 -6.69 -9.98 9.37
CA ASN A 108 -6.81 -11.41 9.66
C ASN A 108 -7.33 -12.20 8.46
N ASP A 109 -8.24 -11.61 7.69
CA ASP A 109 -8.86 -12.22 6.52
C ASP A 109 -8.05 -12.00 5.22
N ALA A 110 -6.96 -11.24 5.29
CA ALA A 110 -6.12 -10.96 4.14
C ALA A 110 -5.29 -12.19 3.73
N PHE A 111 -5.06 -12.35 2.44
CA PHE A 111 -4.12 -13.35 1.92
C PHE A 111 -2.71 -13.07 2.43
N MET A 112 -2.02 -14.12 2.84
CA MET A 112 -0.68 -14.06 3.42
C MET A 112 0.29 -14.93 2.64
N GLY A 113 1.50 -14.40 2.45
CA GLY A 113 2.65 -15.20 2.04
C GLY A 113 3.53 -15.56 3.23
N VAL A 114 4.28 -16.64 3.12
CA VAL A 114 5.28 -17.06 4.11
C VAL A 114 6.67 -16.95 3.50
N ILE A 115 7.55 -16.20 4.17
CA ILE A 115 8.96 -16.04 3.80
C ILE A 115 9.81 -16.31 5.04
N ASP A 116 10.71 -17.29 4.99
CA ASP A 116 11.55 -17.70 6.12
C ASP A 116 10.73 -17.95 7.41
N GLY A 117 9.57 -18.61 7.29
CA GLY A 117 8.67 -18.92 8.40
C GLY A 117 7.96 -17.71 9.01
N LYS A 118 8.01 -16.56 8.37
CA LYS A 118 7.29 -15.33 8.79
C LYS A 118 6.12 -15.05 7.87
N GLN A 119 4.99 -14.64 8.44
CA GLN A 119 3.78 -14.31 7.71
C GLN A 119 3.82 -12.85 7.22
N TYR A 120 3.60 -12.67 5.93
CA TYR A 120 3.55 -11.37 5.26
C TYR A 120 2.20 -11.13 4.62
N ILE A 121 1.59 -9.98 4.91
CA ILE A 121 0.42 -9.45 4.20
C ILE A 121 0.94 -8.45 3.18
N PHE A 122 0.80 -8.78 1.91
CA PHE A 122 1.22 -7.91 0.83
C PHE A 122 0.02 -7.15 0.28
N LEU A 123 0.12 -5.83 0.24
CA LEU A 123 -0.93 -4.93 -0.20
C LEU A 123 -0.45 -4.20 -1.46
N ASN A 124 -0.98 -4.59 -2.60
CA ASN A 124 -0.80 -3.90 -3.87
C ASN A 124 -2.08 -3.99 -4.71
N LYS A 125 -2.06 -3.46 -5.93
CA LYS A 125 -3.26 -3.47 -6.78
C LYS A 125 -3.74 -4.86 -7.21
N TYR A 126 -2.91 -5.90 -7.08
CA TYR A 126 -3.24 -7.28 -7.45
C TYR A 126 -3.51 -8.16 -6.24
N VAL A 127 -2.76 -8.01 -5.16
CA VAL A 127 -2.88 -8.81 -3.94
C VAL A 127 -3.52 -8.00 -2.83
N ASN A 128 -4.58 -8.51 -2.22
CA ASN A 128 -5.39 -7.81 -1.23
C ASN A 128 -5.90 -6.44 -1.75
N SER A 129 -6.34 -6.42 -3.00
CA SER A 129 -6.68 -5.20 -3.74
C SER A 129 -7.74 -4.33 -3.07
N LYS A 130 -8.71 -4.93 -2.37
CA LYS A 130 -9.75 -4.18 -1.63
C LYS A 130 -9.15 -3.33 -0.51
N ILE A 131 -8.20 -3.90 0.24
CA ILE A 131 -7.48 -3.18 1.30
C ILE A 131 -6.58 -2.12 0.67
N TYR A 132 -5.82 -2.50 -0.35
CA TYR A 132 -4.96 -1.59 -1.10
C TYR A 132 -5.72 -0.37 -1.62
N ASN A 133 -6.83 -0.57 -2.32
CA ASN A 133 -7.63 0.51 -2.90
C ASN A 133 -8.18 1.46 -1.83
N SER A 134 -8.58 0.93 -0.67
CA SER A 134 -9.04 1.77 0.44
C SER A 134 -7.94 2.68 0.98
N ILE A 135 -6.71 2.17 1.08
CA ILE A 135 -5.54 2.95 1.48
C ILE A 135 -5.17 3.95 0.39
N PHE A 136 -5.10 3.51 -0.86
CA PHE A 136 -4.71 4.35 -2.00
C PHE A 136 -5.63 5.55 -2.18
N ASN A 137 -6.96 5.36 -2.07
CA ASN A 137 -7.92 6.46 -2.11
C ASN A 137 -7.64 7.49 -1.01
N ARG A 138 -7.31 7.07 0.20
CA ARG A 138 -6.95 7.98 1.29
C ARG A 138 -5.60 8.67 1.07
N MET A 139 -4.67 8.00 0.41
CA MET A 139 -3.41 8.64 -0.01
C MET A 139 -3.68 9.80 -0.96
N GLU A 140 -4.54 9.61 -1.97
CA GLU A 140 -4.91 10.66 -2.92
C GLU A 140 -5.68 11.81 -2.25
N GLU A 141 -6.57 11.50 -1.32
CA GLU A 141 -7.33 12.52 -0.58
C GLU A 141 -6.47 13.41 0.32
N SER A 142 -5.42 12.85 0.92
CA SER A 142 -4.64 13.53 1.97
C SER A 142 -3.26 14.03 1.52
N THR A 143 -2.74 13.52 0.40
CA THR A 143 -1.44 13.96 -0.11
C THR A 143 -1.57 15.32 -0.76
N SER A 144 -0.71 16.25 -0.35
CA SER A 144 -0.71 17.61 -0.89
C SER A 144 0.71 18.17 -1.06
N LEU A 145 0.88 19.01 -2.07
CA LEU A 145 2.07 19.82 -2.28
C LEU A 145 1.75 21.26 -1.92
N ILE A 146 2.35 21.76 -0.85
CA ILE A 146 2.21 23.14 -0.44
C ILE A 146 3.37 23.94 -1.02
N ILE A 147 3.08 24.94 -1.85
CA ILE A 147 4.07 25.81 -2.48
C ILE A 147 4.09 27.16 -1.76
N ASN A 148 5.28 27.58 -1.39
CA ASN A 148 5.53 28.95 -0.92
C ASN A 148 5.81 29.82 -2.14
N GLU A 149 4.89 30.70 -2.42
CA GLU A 149 5.03 31.78 -3.41
C GLU A 149 5.82 32.95 -2.86
#